data_37af91a4a6f836dd7d8de17270419973
#
_entry.id   37af91a4a6f836dd7d8de17270419973
#
_cell.length_a   1.000
_cell.length_b   1.000
_cell.length_c   1.000
_cell.angle_alpha   90.00
_cell.angle_beta   90.00
_cell.angle_gamma   90.00
#
_symmetry.space_group_name_H-M   'P 1'
#
loop_
_entity.id
_entity.type
_entity.pdbx_description
1 polymer ?
#
loop_
_entity_poly.entity_id
_entity_poly.type
_entity_poly.pdbx_seq_one_letter_code
_entity_poly.pdbx_strand_id
1 'polypeptide(L)'
;MWSAGAAFPDAGSVVLLTAGPPERLPAALRHELAHLALRWRLGHRPPLWFDEGYAAFAGGEWDRLEALRLNWQIARGVRMGLDDVDRALRSDETDAQTAYALATSAVLLLNRWGGAQGLTPLIGRLAELPTFDAALRATYHVTEGDFETRWERDVASRYGWLSWAGAVGLFWAVIALLLVSLVRLRRRRDRDRKARLDEGWTVPEDEGPTA
;
A
#
# COMPACT_ATOMS: atom_id res chain seq x y z
N MET A 1 -1.72 6.52 18.84
CA MET A 1 -0.67 5.55 18.45
C MET A 1 -0.58 4.47 19.52
N TRP A 2 -0.87 3.21 19.19
CA TRP A 2 -0.66 2.09 20.11
C TRP A 2 0.77 1.58 19.89
N SER A 3 1.74 2.28 20.47
CA SER A 3 3.09 1.74 20.55
C SER A 3 3.06 0.55 21.50
N ALA A 4 3.42 -0.63 21.01
CA ALA A 4 3.56 -1.83 21.84
C ALA A 4 4.79 -1.74 22.75
N GLY A 5 5.62 -0.70 22.61
CA GLY A 5 6.82 -0.44 23.38
C GLY A 5 7.33 0.99 23.24
N ALA A 6 8.40 1.30 23.94
CA ALA A 6 9.18 2.52 23.79
C ALA A 6 10.66 2.23 24.12
N ALA A 7 11.55 2.64 23.21
CA ALA A 7 12.99 2.60 23.43
C ALA A 7 13.47 3.91 24.04
N PHE A 8 14.35 3.82 25.05
CA PHE A 8 15.03 4.93 25.69
C PHE A 8 16.55 4.77 25.48
N PRO A 9 17.08 5.20 24.33
CA PRO A 9 18.48 4.95 23.97
C PRO A 9 19.49 5.52 24.97
N ASP A 10 19.19 6.70 25.52
CA ASP A 10 20.08 7.36 26.50
C ASP A 10 20.11 6.63 27.84
N ALA A 11 19.05 5.90 28.19
CA ALA A 11 18.95 5.05 29.38
C ALA A 11 19.32 3.59 29.10
N GLY A 12 19.52 3.21 27.83
CA GLY A 12 19.80 1.83 27.43
C GLY A 12 18.66 0.87 27.77
N SER A 13 17.40 1.35 27.80
CA SER A 13 16.25 0.59 28.25
C SER A 13 15.12 0.56 27.24
N VAL A 14 14.35 -0.53 27.27
CA VAL A 14 13.13 -0.72 26.48
C VAL A 14 11.97 -1.02 27.44
N VAL A 15 10.85 -0.35 27.23
CA VAL A 15 9.59 -0.62 27.91
C VAL A 15 8.62 -1.24 26.92
N LEU A 16 8.05 -2.39 27.25
CA LEU A 16 7.06 -3.07 26.44
C LEU A 16 5.69 -3.10 27.13
N LEU A 17 4.64 -2.84 26.38
CA LEU A 17 3.26 -3.05 26.82
C LEU A 17 2.91 -4.53 26.68
N THR A 18 2.71 -5.22 27.79
CA THR A 18 2.39 -6.65 27.82
C THR A 18 0.88 -6.94 27.73
N ALA A 19 0.05 -5.90 27.59
CA ALA A 19 -1.41 -6.04 27.55
C ALA A 19 -1.97 -6.55 26.19
N GLY A 20 -1.09 -6.74 25.19
CA GLY A 20 -1.45 -7.24 23.85
C GLY A 20 -1.29 -8.76 23.70
N PRO A 21 -1.61 -9.31 22.51
CA PRO A 21 -1.39 -10.71 22.19
C PRO A 21 0.09 -11.08 22.34
N PRO A 22 0.44 -12.14 23.09
CA PRO A 22 1.83 -12.49 23.43
C PRO A 22 2.67 -12.81 22.19
N GLU A 23 2.06 -13.27 21.10
CA GLU A 23 2.73 -13.53 19.81
C GLU A 23 3.30 -12.27 19.14
N ARG A 24 2.84 -11.08 19.50
CA ARG A 24 3.37 -9.78 18.98
C ARG A 24 4.55 -9.27 19.78
N LEU A 25 4.77 -9.74 21.00
CA LEU A 25 5.86 -9.26 21.85
C LEU A 25 7.27 -9.44 21.22
N PRO A 26 7.60 -10.56 20.55
CA PRO A 26 8.91 -10.70 19.92
C PRO A 26 9.16 -9.71 18.78
N ALA A 27 8.14 -9.36 18.01
CA ALA A 27 8.24 -8.36 16.94
C ALA A 27 8.43 -6.96 17.54
N ALA A 28 7.59 -6.58 18.51
CA ALA A 28 7.70 -5.32 19.23
C ALA A 28 9.07 -5.16 19.92
N LEU A 29 9.57 -6.22 20.57
CA LEU A 29 10.91 -6.18 21.19
C LEU A 29 12.01 -5.95 20.15
N ARG A 30 11.97 -6.65 19.00
CA ARG A 30 12.96 -6.43 17.92
C ARG A 30 12.87 -5.01 17.36
N HIS A 31 11.67 -4.46 17.22
CA HIS A 31 11.44 -3.08 16.79
C HIS A 31 12.16 -2.10 17.74
N GLU A 32 11.87 -2.17 19.03
CA GLU A 32 12.48 -1.29 20.02
C GLU A 32 14.01 -1.48 20.15
N LEU A 33 14.48 -2.71 20.08
CA LEU A 33 15.92 -3.01 20.06
C LEU A 33 16.61 -2.45 18.80
N ALA A 34 15.90 -2.39 17.66
CA ALA A 34 16.44 -1.81 16.45
C ALA A 34 16.70 -0.30 16.60
N HIS A 35 15.80 0.45 17.25
CA HIS A 35 16.02 1.86 17.59
C HIS A 35 17.28 2.04 18.47
N LEU A 36 17.43 1.21 19.52
CA LEU A 36 18.62 1.25 20.38
C LEU A 36 19.91 0.97 19.59
N ALA A 37 19.90 -0.12 18.83
CA ALA A 37 21.06 -0.54 18.05
C ALA A 37 21.47 0.53 17.01
N LEU A 38 20.47 1.10 16.31
CA LEU A 38 20.70 2.14 15.32
C LEU A 38 21.26 3.40 15.99
N ARG A 39 20.66 3.85 17.09
CA ARG A 39 21.13 5.02 17.85
C ARG A 39 22.55 4.85 18.37
N TRP A 40 22.89 3.70 18.95
CA TRP A 40 24.23 3.42 19.43
C TRP A 40 25.26 3.33 18.29
N ARG A 41 24.85 2.76 17.14
CA ARG A 41 25.72 2.65 15.98
C ARG A 41 26.02 3.99 15.32
N LEU A 42 25.01 4.87 15.24
CA LEU A 42 25.11 6.16 14.55
C LEU A 42 25.65 7.29 15.46
N GLY A 43 25.36 7.25 16.76
CA GLY A 43 25.64 8.35 17.68
C GLY A 43 24.74 9.58 17.54
N HIS A 44 23.89 9.64 16.49
CA HIS A 44 22.92 10.69 16.19
C HIS A 44 21.61 10.09 15.71
N ARG A 45 20.57 10.91 15.53
CA ARG A 45 19.29 10.47 14.98
C ARG A 45 19.28 10.61 13.45
N PRO A 46 18.98 9.55 12.69
CA PRO A 46 18.70 9.65 11.28
C PRO A 46 17.32 10.32 11.06
N PRO A 47 16.88 10.57 9.79
CA PRO A 47 15.51 10.95 9.48
C PRO A 47 14.51 9.98 10.12
N LEU A 48 13.37 10.50 10.60
CA LEU A 48 12.40 9.69 11.35
C LEU A 48 11.84 8.55 10.50
N TRP A 49 11.56 8.81 9.22
CA TRP A 49 11.11 7.77 8.30
C TRP A 49 12.09 6.60 8.18
N PHE A 50 13.41 6.89 8.24
CA PHE A 50 14.43 5.83 8.19
C PHE A 50 14.51 5.07 9.51
N ASP A 51 14.44 5.77 10.64
CA ASP A 51 14.46 5.17 11.98
C ASP A 51 13.29 4.19 12.18
N GLU A 52 12.07 4.67 11.93
CA GLU A 52 10.83 3.88 12.06
C GLU A 52 10.75 2.75 11.01
N GLY A 53 11.10 3.06 9.76
CA GLY A 53 11.13 2.06 8.70
C GLY A 53 12.15 0.95 8.94
N TYR A 54 13.32 1.30 9.51
CA TYR A 54 14.34 0.32 9.91
C TYR A 54 13.87 -0.55 11.08
N ALA A 55 13.24 0.06 12.08
CA ALA A 55 12.70 -0.67 13.22
C ALA A 55 11.60 -1.64 12.81
N ALA A 56 10.66 -1.22 11.96
CA ALA A 56 9.62 -2.07 11.40
C ALA A 56 10.19 -3.22 10.55
N PHE A 57 11.20 -2.92 9.71
CA PHE A 57 11.92 -3.93 8.93
C PHE A 57 12.60 -4.97 9.83
N ALA A 58 13.33 -4.54 10.86
CA ALA A 58 14.01 -5.41 11.80
C ALA A 58 13.04 -6.20 12.70
N GLY A 59 11.88 -5.60 13.04
CA GLY A 59 10.77 -6.24 13.74
C GLY A 59 10.12 -7.37 12.94
N GLY A 60 10.27 -7.34 11.60
CA GLY A 60 9.59 -8.28 10.71
C GLY A 60 8.10 -7.94 10.56
N GLU A 61 7.75 -6.66 10.71
CA GLU A 61 6.35 -6.19 10.67
C GLU A 61 5.78 -6.09 9.26
N TRP A 62 6.67 -6.14 8.25
CA TRP A 62 6.26 -6.08 6.84
C TRP A 62 5.77 -7.44 6.36
N ASP A 63 4.47 -7.59 6.25
CA ASP A 63 3.83 -8.80 5.74
C ASP A 63 2.96 -8.51 4.48
N ARG A 64 2.25 -9.54 4.00
CA ARG A 64 1.35 -9.42 2.85
C ARG A 64 0.15 -8.51 3.12
N LEU A 65 -0.29 -8.42 4.38
CA LEU A 65 -1.44 -7.58 4.75
C LEU A 65 -1.04 -6.10 4.74
N GLU A 66 0.14 -5.77 5.25
CA GLU A 66 0.68 -4.41 5.19
C GLU A 66 0.90 -3.97 3.73
N ALA A 67 1.44 -4.85 2.89
CA ALA A 67 1.56 -4.60 1.46
C ALA A 67 0.19 -4.36 0.78
N LEU A 68 -0.85 -5.10 1.15
CA LEU A 68 -2.22 -4.91 0.65
C LEU A 68 -2.84 -3.61 1.14
N ARG A 69 -2.64 -3.26 2.42
CA ARG A 69 -3.09 -1.97 2.98
C ARG A 69 -2.45 -0.80 2.25
N LEU A 70 -1.14 -0.85 2.02
CA LEU A 70 -0.44 0.17 1.25
C LEU A 70 -0.98 0.26 -0.19
N ASN A 71 -1.21 -0.87 -0.87
CA ASN A 71 -1.86 -0.90 -2.19
C ASN A 71 -3.21 -0.17 -2.19
N TRP A 72 -4.03 -0.40 -1.16
CA TRP A 72 -5.34 0.23 -1.02
C TRP A 72 -5.23 1.74 -0.82
N GLN A 73 -4.30 2.19 0.01
CA GLN A 73 -4.08 3.63 0.25
C GLN A 73 -3.59 4.34 -1.02
N ILE A 74 -2.66 3.73 -1.75
CA ILE A 74 -2.17 4.26 -3.03
C ILE A 74 -3.29 4.29 -4.07
N ALA A 75 -4.14 3.26 -4.13
CA ALA A 75 -5.30 3.21 -5.02
C ALA A 75 -6.32 4.33 -4.72
N ARG A 76 -6.39 4.80 -3.48
CA ARG A 76 -7.21 5.95 -3.05
C ARG A 76 -6.54 7.31 -3.29
N GLY A 77 -5.38 7.32 -3.90
CA GLY A 77 -4.66 8.54 -4.27
C GLY A 77 -3.74 9.10 -3.20
N VAL A 78 -3.45 8.37 -2.13
CA VAL A 78 -2.48 8.81 -1.13
C VAL A 78 -1.10 8.85 -1.78
N ARG A 79 -0.48 10.03 -1.75
CA ARG A 79 0.90 10.30 -2.18
C ARG A 79 1.56 11.13 -1.11
N MET A 80 2.67 10.66 -0.59
CA MET A 80 3.46 11.33 0.44
C MET A 80 4.93 11.25 0.03
N GLY A 81 5.60 12.38 -0.02
CA GLY A 81 7.06 12.43 -0.07
C GLY A 81 7.67 12.04 1.28
N LEU A 82 9.00 11.89 1.35
CA LEU A 82 9.68 11.51 2.59
C LEU A 82 9.48 12.54 3.72
N ASP A 83 9.44 13.82 3.39
CA ASP A 83 9.15 14.89 4.35
C ASP A 83 7.70 14.81 4.89
N ASP A 84 6.74 14.41 4.04
CA ASP A 84 5.36 14.22 4.44
C ASP A 84 5.21 12.99 5.34
N VAL A 85 5.94 11.91 5.02
CA VAL A 85 6.03 10.71 5.85
C VAL A 85 6.58 11.06 7.23
N ASP A 86 7.67 11.82 7.32
CA ASP A 86 8.25 12.29 8.59
C ASP A 86 7.26 13.11 9.41
N ARG A 87 6.46 13.94 8.75
CA ARG A 87 5.45 14.77 9.39
C ARG A 87 4.26 13.94 9.89
N ALA A 88 3.81 12.98 9.06
CA ALA A 88 2.70 12.08 9.41
C ALA A 88 3.07 11.12 10.55
N LEU A 89 4.31 10.64 10.61
CA LEU A 89 4.81 9.81 11.72
C LEU A 89 4.78 10.51 13.08
N ARG A 90 4.80 11.86 13.10
CA ARG A 90 4.70 12.68 14.32
C ARG A 90 3.25 13.02 14.71
N SER A 91 2.30 12.72 13.83
CA SER A 91 0.87 12.98 14.08
C SER A 91 0.20 11.76 14.73
N ASP A 92 -0.87 12.00 15.49
CA ASP A 92 -1.68 10.92 16.09
C ASP A 92 -2.83 10.44 15.17
N GLU A 93 -2.80 10.81 13.90
CA GLU A 93 -3.88 10.60 12.94
C GLU A 93 -3.80 9.27 12.21
N THR A 94 -4.87 8.93 11.49
CA THR A 94 -4.99 7.73 10.64
C THR A 94 -3.89 7.63 9.58
N ASP A 95 -3.25 8.75 9.24
CA ASP A 95 -2.17 8.84 8.29
C ASP A 95 -0.86 8.23 8.81
N ALA A 96 -0.69 8.12 10.14
CA ALA A 96 0.50 7.52 10.74
C ALA A 96 0.71 6.06 10.28
N GLN A 97 -0.35 5.26 10.20
CA GLN A 97 -0.21 3.86 9.73
C GLN A 97 0.26 3.78 8.28
N THR A 98 -0.24 4.68 7.42
CA THR A 98 0.22 4.77 6.03
C THR A 98 1.66 5.22 5.96
N ALA A 99 2.04 6.20 6.80
CA ALA A 99 3.41 6.69 6.91
C ALA A 99 4.38 5.59 7.36
N TYR A 100 4.00 4.74 8.33
CA TYR A 100 4.80 3.57 8.72
C TYR A 100 5.02 2.59 7.56
N ALA A 101 3.95 2.27 6.82
CA ALA A 101 4.06 1.38 5.66
C ALA A 101 4.94 1.98 4.56
N LEU A 102 4.83 3.29 4.30
CA LEU A 102 5.67 4.01 3.34
C LEU A 102 7.13 4.05 3.79
N ALA A 103 7.41 4.38 5.06
CA ALA A 103 8.74 4.38 5.65
C ALA A 103 9.41 3.00 5.51
N THR A 104 8.68 1.94 5.86
CA THR A 104 9.16 0.56 5.71
C THR A 104 9.44 0.22 4.24
N SER A 105 8.58 0.66 3.31
CA SER A 105 8.80 0.43 1.87
C SER A 105 10.06 1.11 1.33
N ALA A 106 10.39 2.31 1.85
CA ALA A 106 11.61 3.03 1.51
C ALA A 106 12.87 2.30 2.01
N VAL A 107 12.83 1.83 3.25
CA VAL A 107 13.93 1.01 3.82
C VAL A 107 14.09 -0.31 3.07
N LEU A 108 13.00 -0.97 2.68
CA LEU A 108 13.05 -2.17 1.84
C LEU A 108 13.69 -1.91 0.47
N LEU A 109 13.47 -0.74 -0.12
CA LEU A 109 14.14 -0.37 -1.37
C LEU A 109 15.65 -0.21 -1.16
N LEU A 110 16.07 0.50 -0.11
CA LEU A 110 17.49 0.66 0.25
C LEU A 110 18.14 -0.69 0.53
N ASN A 111 17.46 -1.58 1.24
CA ASN A 111 17.94 -2.94 1.52
C ASN A 111 18.15 -3.74 0.23
N ARG A 112 17.25 -3.63 -0.75
CA ARG A 112 17.42 -4.26 -2.08
C ARG A 112 18.61 -3.68 -2.85
N TRP A 113 18.84 -2.37 -2.76
CA TRP A 113 20.00 -1.73 -3.41
C TRP A 113 21.33 -2.20 -2.84
N GLY A 114 21.36 -2.53 -1.56
CA GLY A 114 22.56 -3.10 -0.91
C GLY A 114 22.84 -4.56 -1.28
N GLY A 115 21.92 -5.22 -2.00
CA GLY A 115 22.08 -6.61 -2.44
C GLY A 115 22.30 -7.58 -1.29
N ALA A 116 23.34 -8.40 -1.36
CA ALA A 116 23.67 -9.38 -0.31
C ALA A 116 24.09 -8.73 1.03
N GLN A 117 24.55 -7.49 1.02
CA GLN A 117 24.97 -6.76 2.22
C GLN A 117 23.81 -5.98 2.88
N GLY A 118 22.67 -5.88 2.21
CA GLY A 118 21.50 -5.18 2.69
C GLY A 118 21.79 -3.73 3.09
N LEU A 119 21.34 -3.32 4.26
CA LEU A 119 21.52 -1.95 4.78
C LEU A 119 22.90 -1.69 5.41
N THR A 120 23.73 -2.72 5.59
CA THR A 120 25.01 -2.61 6.32
C THR A 120 25.93 -1.51 5.76
N PRO A 121 26.14 -1.37 4.44
CA PRO A 121 26.99 -0.31 3.91
C PRO A 121 26.44 1.10 4.18
N LEU A 122 25.13 1.30 4.05
CA LEU A 122 24.49 2.58 4.32
C LEU A 122 24.61 2.96 5.79
N ILE A 123 24.31 2.04 6.71
CA ILE A 123 24.43 2.26 8.16
C ILE A 123 25.88 2.59 8.53
N GLY A 124 26.85 1.92 7.90
CA GLY A 124 28.27 2.26 8.08
C GLY A 124 28.58 3.71 7.70
N ARG A 125 28.10 4.16 6.53
CA ARG A 125 28.30 5.53 6.09
C ARG A 125 27.53 6.57 6.91
N LEU A 126 26.32 6.23 7.37
CA LEU A 126 25.55 7.08 8.29
C LEU A 126 26.26 7.33 9.62
N ALA A 127 27.04 6.37 10.11
CA ALA A 127 27.84 6.55 11.32
C ALA A 127 29.08 7.45 11.13
N GLU A 128 29.54 7.59 9.89
CA GLU A 128 30.76 8.35 9.55
C GLU A 128 30.46 9.76 9.01
N LEU A 129 29.28 9.95 8.40
CA LEU A 129 28.94 11.15 7.65
C LEU A 129 27.82 11.94 8.35
N PRO A 130 27.85 13.28 8.26
CA PRO A 130 26.96 14.14 9.05
C PRO A 130 25.51 14.17 8.58
N THR A 131 25.24 13.76 7.32
CA THR A 131 23.89 13.85 6.73
C THR A 131 23.50 12.56 6.02
N PHE A 132 22.18 12.31 5.96
CA PHE A 132 21.62 11.18 5.25
C PHE A 132 21.92 11.24 3.75
N ASP A 133 21.82 12.43 3.14
CA ASP A 133 22.18 12.67 1.72
C ASP A 133 23.64 12.32 1.42
N ALA A 134 24.59 12.72 2.29
CA ALA A 134 25.99 12.38 2.12
C ALA A 134 26.22 10.86 2.18
N ALA A 135 25.54 10.16 3.07
CA ALA A 135 25.62 8.71 3.19
C ALA A 135 25.02 8.00 1.96
N LEU A 136 23.89 8.48 1.42
CA LEU A 136 23.29 7.97 0.18
C LEU A 136 24.24 8.15 -1.01
N ARG A 137 24.84 9.33 -1.16
CA ARG A 137 25.83 9.60 -2.23
C ARG A 137 27.03 8.68 -2.12
N ALA A 138 27.55 8.49 -0.91
CA ALA A 138 28.72 7.65 -0.69
C ALA A 138 28.43 6.16 -0.91
N THR A 139 27.20 5.71 -0.66
CA THR A 139 26.83 4.29 -0.74
C THR A 139 26.26 3.90 -2.09
N TYR A 140 25.32 4.71 -2.62
CA TYR A 140 24.52 4.38 -3.80
C TYR A 140 24.70 5.34 -4.96
N HIS A 141 25.56 6.38 -4.82
CA HIS A 141 25.81 7.41 -5.83
C HIS A 141 24.53 8.20 -6.26
N VAL A 142 23.62 8.39 -5.31
CA VAL A 142 22.35 9.14 -5.52
C VAL A 142 22.17 10.20 -4.45
N THR A 143 21.46 11.26 -4.78
CA THR A 143 20.99 12.25 -3.82
C THR A 143 19.74 11.73 -3.07
N GLU A 144 19.37 12.36 -1.96
CA GLU A 144 18.12 12.06 -1.27
C GLU A 144 16.90 12.29 -2.16
N GLY A 145 16.87 13.39 -2.95
CA GLY A 145 15.80 13.65 -3.91
C GLY A 145 15.74 12.65 -5.07
N ASP A 146 16.90 12.14 -5.55
CA ASP A 146 16.93 11.07 -6.55
C ASP A 146 16.41 9.74 -5.95
N PHE A 147 16.75 9.48 -4.70
CA PHE A 147 16.23 8.33 -3.97
C PHE A 147 14.72 8.42 -3.83
N GLU A 148 14.20 9.55 -3.34
CA GLU A 148 12.76 9.78 -3.20
C GLU A 148 12.02 9.55 -4.53
N THR A 149 12.50 10.15 -5.62
CA THR A 149 11.91 9.97 -6.96
C THR A 149 11.89 8.51 -7.41
N ARG A 150 12.94 7.74 -7.11
CA ARG A 150 13.01 6.31 -7.45
C ARG A 150 12.12 5.48 -6.54
N TRP A 151 12.05 5.82 -5.26
CA TRP A 151 11.18 5.17 -4.31
C TRP A 151 9.70 5.39 -4.65
N GLU A 152 9.28 6.62 -4.96
CA GLU A 152 7.91 6.89 -5.41
C GLU A 152 7.51 6.04 -6.64
N ARG A 153 8.41 5.89 -7.60
CA ARG A 153 8.19 5.02 -8.77
C ARG A 153 8.11 3.54 -8.38
N ASP A 154 8.99 3.08 -7.48
CA ASP A 154 8.96 1.69 -6.97
C ASP A 154 7.64 1.42 -6.24
N VAL A 155 7.20 2.33 -5.38
CA VAL A 155 5.91 2.27 -4.68
C VAL A 155 4.75 2.23 -5.68
N ALA A 156 4.72 3.15 -6.65
CA ALA A 156 3.66 3.18 -7.65
C ALA A 156 3.62 1.90 -8.50
N SER A 157 4.78 1.35 -8.88
CA SER A 157 4.86 0.15 -9.71
C SER A 157 4.50 -1.13 -8.95
N ARG A 158 4.89 -1.25 -7.69
CA ARG A 158 4.67 -2.45 -6.88
C ARG A 158 3.32 -2.49 -6.20
N TYR A 159 2.85 -1.32 -5.74
CA TYR A 159 1.66 -1.17 -4.91
C TYR A 159 0.52 -0.40 -5.59
N GLY A 160 0.69 0.02 -6.84
CA GLY A 160 -0.33 0.72 -7.63
C GLY A 160 -1.21 -0.19 -8.49
N TRP A 161 -0.96 -1.51 -8.53
CA TRP A 161 -1.67 -2.43 -9.42
C TRP A 161 -3.18 -2.53 -9.15
N LEU A 162 -3.60 -2.28 -7.90
CA LEU A 162 -5.01 -2.33 -7.50
C LEU A 162 -5.83 -1.21 -8.17
N SER A 163 -5.23 -0.03 -8.36
CA SER A 163 -5.85 1.08 -9.10
C SER A 163 -6.10 0.69 -10.56
N TRP A 164 -5.12 0.03 -11.19
CA TRP A 164 -5.25 -0.46 -12.56
C TRP A 164 -6.29 -1.57 -12.67
N ALA A 165 -6.26 -2.56 -11.77
CA ALA A 165 -7.24 -3.63 -11.71
C ALA A 165 -8.67 -3.11 -11.50
N GLY A 166 -8.83 -2.09 -10.63
CA GLY A 166 -10.11 -1.41 -10.41
C GLY A 166 -10.62 -0.70 -11.66
N ALA A 167 -9.76 0.02 -12.38
CA ALA A 167 -10.12 0.69 -13.63
C ALA A 167 -10.54 -0.30 -14.73
N VAL A 168 -9.78 -1.40 -14.88
CA VAL A 168 -10.10 -2.49 -15.82
C VAL A 168 -11.41 -3.18 -15.43
N GLY A 169 -11.61 -3.48 -14.14
CA GLY A 169 -12.84 -4.08 -13.63
C GLY A 169 -14.06 -3.20 -13.88
N LEU A 170 -13.95 -1.89 -13.63
CA LEU A 170 -15.02 -0.92 -13.91
C LEU A 170 -15.35 -0.85 -15.41
N PHE A 171 -14.33 -0.83 -16.27
CA PHE A 171 -14.51 -0.83 -17.72
C PHE A 171 -15.32 -2.05 -18.18
N TRP A 172 -14.97 -3.26 -17.73
CA TRP A 172 -15.71 -4.48 -18.07
C TRP A 172 -17.09 -4.52 -17.45
N ALA A 173 -17.30 -3.98 -16.25
CA ALA A 173 -18.61 -3.86 -15.63
C ALA A 173 -19.54 -2.95 -16.45
N VAL A 174 -19.04 -1.82 -16.95
CA VAL A 174 -19.79 -0.92 -17.83
C VAL A 174 -20.17 -1.62 -19.13
N ILE A 175 -19.23 -2.33 -19.77
CA ILE A 175 -19.52 -3.12 -20.99
C ILE A 175 -20.59 -4.18 -20.71
N ALA A 176 -20.48 -4.92 -19.62
CA ALA A 176 -21.46 -5.93 -19.23
C ALA A 176 -22.86 -5.33 -19.02
N LEU A 177 -22.94 -4.19 -18.32
CA LEU A 177 -24.19 -3.45 -18.12
C LEU A 177 -24.81 -2.99 -19.45
N LEU A 178 -24.02 -2.47 -20.37
CA LEU A 178 -24.46 -2.07 -21.70
C LEU A 178 -25.00 -3.27 -22.48
N LEU A 179 -24.29 -4.40 -22.49
CA LEU A 179 -24.73 -5.62 -23.15
C LEU A 179 -26.06 -6.15 -22.56
N VAL A 180 -26.17 -6.21 -21.23
CA VAL A 180 -27.42 -6.63 -20.57
C VAL A 180 -28.55 -5.68 -20.91
N SER A 181 -28.33 -4.37 -20.97
CA SER A 181 -29.30 -3.37 -21.33
C SER A 181 -29.78 -3.54 -22.78
N LEU A 182 -28.83 -3.76 -23.71
CA LEU A 182 -29.15 -4.02 -25.12
C LEU A 182 -29.96 -5.31 -25.29
N VAL A 183 -29.60 -6.39 -24.59
CA VAL A 183 -30.36 -7.65 -24.63
C VAL A 183 -31.76 -7.47 -24.06
N ARG A 184 -31.93 -6.71 -22.96
CA ARG A 184 -33.25 -6.40 -22.39
C ARG A 184 -34.10 -5.57 -23.32
N LEU A 185 -33.54 -4.55 -23.98
CA LEU A 185 -34.22 -3.73 -24.96
C LEU A 185 -34.64 -4.55 -26.17
N ARG A 186 -33.76 -5.44 -26.67
CA ARG A 186 -34.09 -6.34 -27.78
C ARG A 186 -35.21 -7.30 -27.42
N ARG A 187 -35.15 -7.94 -26.24
CA ARG A 187 -36.22 -8.82 -25.76
C ARG A 187 -37.56 -8.10 -25.58
N ARG A 188 -37.58 -6.82 -25.14
CA ARG A 188 -38.82 -6.00 -25.08
C ARG A 188 -39.38 -5.77 -26.46
N ARG A 189 -38.57 -5.34 -27.43
CA ARG A 189 -38.99 -5.14 -28.82
C ARG A 189 -39.54 -6.43 -29.47
N ASP A 190 -38.88 -7.56 -29.19
CA ASP A 190 -39.33 -8.86 -29.70
C ASP A 190 -40.67 -9.29 -29.09
N ARG A 191 -40.91 -9.01 -27.81
CA ARG A 191 -42.23 -9.25 -27.16
C ARG A 191 -43.34 -8.37 -27.75
N ASP A 192 -43.06 -7.08 -27.90
CA ASP A 192 -44.02 -6.14 -28.49
C ASP A 192 -44.36 -6.52 -29.93
N ARG A 193 -43.39 -7.04 -30.67
CA ARG A 193 -43.57 -7.53 -32.04
C ARG A 193 -44.41 -8.79 -32.07
N LYS A 194 -44.18 -9.74 -31.17
CA LYS A 194 -45.00 -10.95 -31.04
C LYS A 194 -46.42 -10.62 -30.63
N ALA A 195 -46.63 -9.77 -29.64
CA ALA A 195 -47.97 -9.34 -29.23
C ALA A 195 -48.79 -8.74 -30.38
N ARG A 196 -48.15 -7.91 -31.23
CA ARG A 196 -48.81 -7.34 -32.43
C ARG A 196 -49.16 -8.39 -33.50
N LEU A 197 -48.36 -9.46 -33.61
CA LEU A 197 -48.65 -10.55 -34.55
C LEU A 197 -49.80 -11.43 -34.04
N ASP A 198 -49.88 -11.62 -32.72
CA ASP A 198 -50.95 -12.41 -32.08
C ASP A 198 -52.32 -11.67 -32.13
N GLU A 199 -52.34 -10.32 -32.06
CA GLU A 199 -53.56 -9.49 -32.23
C GLU A 199 -54.11 -9.49 -33.67
N GLY A 200 -53.27 -9.73 -34.67
CA GLY A 200 -53.61 -9.70 -36.07
C GLY A 200 -54.13 -11.02 -36.66
N TRP A 201 -54.10 -12.11 -35.88
CA TRP A 201 -54.52 -13.43 -36.38
C TRP A 201 -55.81 -13.89 -35.71
N THR A 202 -56.94 -13.37 -36.22
CA THR A 202 -58.26 -13.99 -36.04
C THR A 202 -58.39 -15.11 -37.07
N VAL A 203 -58.49 -16.36 -36.60
CA VAL A 203 -58.84 -17.51 -37.46
C VAL A 203 -60.27 -17.23 -37.96
N PRO A 204 -60.55 -17.20 -39.29
CA PRO A 204 -61.93 -17.13 -39.77
C PRO A 204 -62.69 -18.33 -39.22
N GLU A 205 -63.76 -18.11 -38.53
CA GLU A 205 -64.69 -19.20 -38.19
C GLU A 205 -65.14 -19.82 -39.52
N ASP A 206 -64.90 -21.11 -39.68
CA ASP A 206 -65.31 -21.91 -40.81
C ASP A 206 -66.84 -22.00 -40.74
N GLU A 207 -67.50 -21.18 -41.56
CA GLU A 207 -68.96 -21.32 -41.77
C GLU A 207 -69.18 -22.69 -42.41
N GLY A 208 -69.46 -23.69 -41.54
CA GLY A 208 -69.84 -25.02 -41.99
C GLY A 208 -71.02 -24.94 -42.96
N PRO A 209 -71.16 -25.87 -43.95
CA PRO A 209 -72.16 -25.83 -44.98
C PRO A 209 -73.56 -25.98 -44.37
N THR A 210 -74.35 -24.94 -44.55
CA THR A 210 -75.82 -25.02 -44.32
C THR A 210 -76.41 -25.99 -45.29
N ALA A 211 -77.01 -27.08 -44.76
CA ALA A 211 -77.80 -28.07 -45.50
C ALA A 211 -79.15 -27.54 -45.82
#